data_a5ca4b307b3ea42f6ccc82702bfe0db7
#
_entry.id   a5ca4b307b3ea42f6ccc82702bfe0db7
#
_cell.length_a   1.000
_cell.length_b   1.000
_cell.length_c   1.000
_cell.angle_alpha   90.00
_cell.angle_beta   90.00
_cell.angle_gamma   90.00
#
_symmetry.space_group_name_H-M   'P 1'
#
loop_
_entity.id
_entity.type
_entity.pdbx_description
1 polymer ?
#
loop_
_entity_poly.entity_id
_entity_poly.type
_entity_poly.pdbx_seq_one_letter_code
_entity_poly.pdbx_strand_id
1 'polypeptide(L)'
;KYDSVTKQPLSGAQFKIMNANGELTPDNEGLTSSNGLYTTDAGGQIVLSKLLPGTYVVSEVKAPDNYQADPTPQTVVVNAGDTQTLRFYDDPLCTLTILKRDAVTQKPLKGAEFTVKDSEGRNIGRYTTGTDGTVTVSGLTPNGTYVVSETKAPTGYIKDETPKNIVVRSG
;
A
#
# COMPACT_ATOMS: atom_id res chain seq x y z
N LYS A 1 -8.74 4.49 -11.30
CA LYS A 1 -7.75 3.92 -10.36
C LYS A 1 -7.73 2.41 -10.46
N TYR A 2 -6.55 1.80 -10.48
CA TYR A 2 -6.38 0.37 -10.73
C TYR A 2 -5.30 -0.24 -9.83
N ASP A 3 -5.47 -1.52 -9.51
CA ASP A 3 -4.42 -2.36 -8.94
C ASP A 3 -3.29 -2.54 -9.99
N SER A 4 -2.04 -2.35 -9.58
CA SER A 4 -0.88 -2.39 -10.50
C SER A 4 -0.58 -3.82 -11.00
N VAL A 5 -0.99 -4.85 -10.27
CA VAL A 5 -0.76 -6.27 -10.57
C VAL A 5 -1.93 -6.86 -11.35
N THR A 6 -3.13 -6.82 -10.77
CA THR A 6 -4.33 -7.47 -11.32
C THR A 6 -5.05 -6.64 -12.38
N LYS A 7 -4.78 -5.33 -12.47
CA LYS A 7 -5.46 -4.34 -13.32
C LYS A 7 -6.96 -4.18 -12.98
N GLN A 8 -7.40 -4.69 -11.85
CA GLN A 8 -8.78 -4.49 -11.39
C GLN A 8 -9.00 -3.06 -10.89
N PRO A 9 -10.21 -2.50 -11.04
CA PRO A 9 -10.53 -1.16 -10.54
C PRO A 9 -10.48 -1.11 -9.02
N LEU A 10 -10.04 0.05 -8.48
CA LEU A 10 -9.92 0.30 -7.05
C LEU A 10 -10.86 1.42 -6.61
N SER A 11 -11.80 1.08 -5.73
CA SER A 11 -12.70 2.01 -5.05
C SER A 11 -12.05 2.58 -3.79
N GLY A 12 -12.44 3.80 -3.41
CA GLY A 12 -12.04 4.41 -2.14
C GLY A 12 -10.71 5.15 -2.16
N ALA A 13 -10.01 5.21 -3.30
CA ALA A 13 -8.85 6.09 -3.47
C ALA A 13 -9.28 7.55 -3.46
N GLN A 14 -8.54 8.41 -2.76
CA GLN A 14 -8.84 9.84 -2.69
C GLN A 14 -7.82 10.66 -3.49
N PHE A 15 -8.33 11.55 -4.31
CA PHE A 15 -7.56 12.44 -5.15
C PHE A 15 -7.84 13.91 -4.85
N LYS A 16 -6.78 14.71 -4.91
CA LYS A 16 -6.85 16.16 -4.92
C LYS A 16 -6.67 16.66 -6.35
N ILE A 17 -7.57 17.52 -6.81
CA ILE A 17 -7.52 18.08 -8.16
C ILE A 17 -7.45 19.60 -8.06
N MET A 18 -6.41 20.19 -8.63
CA MET A 18 -6.14 21.62 -8.61
C MET A 18 -5.96 22.15 -10.03
N ASN A 19 -6.30 23.42 -10.25
CA ASN A 19 -5.92 24.12 -11.47
C ASN A 19 -4.43 24.54 -11.44
N ALA A 20 -3.94 25.15 -12.53
CA ALA A 20 -2.56 25.59 -12.64
C ALA A 20 -2.13 26.65 -11.60
N ASN A 21 -3.10 27.37 -11.02
CA ASN A 21 -2.85 28.36 -9.95
C ASN A 21 -2.80 27.74 -8.56
N GLY A 22 -2.98 26.41 -8.44
CA GLY A 22 -3.03 25.71 -7.16
C GLY A 22 -4.38 25.82 -6.44
N GLU A 23 -5.42 26.34 -7.13
CA GLU A 23 -6.76 26.42 -6.58
C GLU A 23 -7.47 25.08 -6.75
N LEU A 24 -8.23 24.68 -5.73
CA LEU A 24 -9.02 23.45 -5.76
C LEU A 24 -10.12 23.55 -6.79
N THR A 25 -10.37 22.47 -7.52
CA THR A 25 -11.54 22.39 -8.41
C THR A 25 -12.83 22.43 -7.60
N PRO A 26 -13.85 23.18 -8.05
CA PRO A 26 -15.15 23.18 -7.38
C PRO A 26 -15.80 21.79 -7.48
N ASP A 27 -16.69 21.52 -6.55
CA ASP A 27 -17.48 20.30 -6.53
C ASP A 27 -18.26 20.15 -7.86
N ASN A 28 -18.27 18.91 -8.35
CA ASN A 28 -19.06 18.55 -9.52
C ASN A 28 -20.38 17.92 -9.05
N GLU A 29 -21.49 18.25 -9.68
CA GLU A 29 -22.79 17.69 -9.31
C GLU A 29 -22.75 16.14 -9.38
N GLY A 30 -23.15 15.49 -8.29
CA GLY A 30 -23.21 14.03 -8.16
C GLY A 30 -21.94 13.37 -7.64
N LEU A 31 -20.87 14.12 -7.36
CA LEU A 31 -19.67 13.60 -6.69
C LEU A 31 -19.59 14.09 -5.24
N THR A 32 -19.27 13.18 -4.34
CA THR A 32 -18.92 13.54 -2.96
C THR A 32 -17.51 14.11 -2.97
N SER A 33 -17.39 15.42 -3.03
CA SER A 33 -16.12 16.07 -2.81
C SER A 33 -16.24 17.08 -1.68
N SER A 34 -15.15 17.27 -0.98
CA SER A 34 -14.97 18.30 0.01
C SER A 34 -13.63 18.97 -0.26
N ASN A 35 -13.65 20.27 -0.55
CA ASN A 35 -12.44 21.05 -0.81
C ASN A 35 -11.55 20.49 -1.94
N GLY A 36 -12.13 20.07 -3.07
CA GLY A 36 -11.40 19.50 -4.21
C GLY A 36 -10.86 18.09 -3.99
N LEU A 37 -11.35 17.39 -2.97
CA LEU A 37 -11.08 15.97 -2.74
C LEU A 37 -12.17 15.12 -3.37
N TYR A 38 -11.76 14.15 -4.18
CA TYR A 38 -12.64 13.24 -4.89
C TYR A 38 -12.29 11.80 -4.54
N THR A 39 -13.30 10.95 -4.42
CA THR A 39 -13.10 9.52 -4.06
C THR A 39 -13.54 8.66 -5.24
N THR A 40 -12.74 7.64 -5.57
CA THR A 40 -13.11 6.69 -6.63
C THR A 40 -14.31 5.84 -6.24
N ASP A 41 -15.22 5.66 -7.19
CA ASP A 41 -16.41 4.82 -7.06
C ASP A 41 -16.09 3.31 -7.14
N ALA A 42 -17.12 2.45 -7.18
CA ALA A 42 -16.97 1.00 -7.31
C ALA A 42 -16.27 0.55 -8.62
N GLY A 43 -16.31 1.38 -9.67
CA GLY A 43 -15.61 1.17 -10.92
C GLY A 43 -14.18 1.73 -10.93
N GLY A 44 -13.70 2.26 -9.79
CA GLY A 44 -12.40 2.90 -9.69
C GLY A 44 -12.30 4.25 -10.39
N GLN A 45 -13.44 4.93 -10.60
CA GLN A 45 -13.55 6.13 -11.43
C GLN A 45 -13.91 7.39 -10.62
N ILE A 46 -13.39 8.52 -11.08
CA ILE A 46 -13.85 9.87 -10.76
C ILE A 46 -14.14 10.53 -12.10
N VAL A 47 -15.36 11.03 -12.28
CA VAL A 47 -15.77 11.71 -13.51
C VAL A 47 -16.11 13.16 -13.19
N LEU A 48 -15.40 14.10 -13.83
CA LEU A 48 -15.64 15.53 -13.72
C LEU A 48 -16.20 16.04 -15.05
N SER A 49 -17.47 16.41 -15.09
CA SER A 49 -18.18 16.77 -16.33
C SER A 49 -18.24 18.26 -16.65
N LYS A 50 -17.81 19.13 -15.73
CA LYS A 50 -17.96 20.58 -15.83
C LYS A 50 -16.65 21.35 -15.62
N LEU A 51 -15.51 20.76 -15.97
CA LEU A 51 -14.23 21.46 -15.89
C LEU A 51 -14.16 22.55 -16.97
N LEU A 52 -13.71 23.73 -16.57
CA LEU A 52 -13.36 24.80 -17.52
C LEU A 52 -12.08 24.39 -18.28
N PRO A 53 -11.92 24.89 -19.55
CA PRO A 53 -10.64 24.71 -20.23
C PRO A 53 -9.47 25.23 -19.40
N GLY A 54 -8.40 24.44 -19.29
CA GLY A 54 -7.24 24.79 -18.48
C GLY A 54 -6.33 23.60 -18.17
N THR A 55 -5.31 23.88 -17.40
CA THR A 55 -4.36 22.86 -16.92
C THR A 55 -4.74 22.45 -15.50
N TYR A 56 -4.78 21.15 -15.27
CA TYR A 56 -5.11 20.55 -13.97
C TYR A 56 -4.01 19.62 -13.50
N VAL A 57 -3.76 19.62 -12.19
CA VAL A 57 -2.86 18.70 -11.50
C VAL A 57 -3.69 17.78 -10.62
N VAL A 58 -3.54 16.49 -10.83
CA VAL A 58 -4.27 15.43 -10.13
C VAL A 58 -3.27 14.64 -9.29
N SER A 59 -3.47 14.62 -7.98
CA SER A 59 -2.60 13.94 -7.02
C SER A 59 -3.40 12.99 -6.16
N GLU A 60 -2.92 11.77 -5.98
CA GLU A 60 -3.48 10.87 -4.99
C GLU A 60 -3.07 11.34 -3.59
N VAL A 61 -4.03 11.44 -2.67
CA VAL A 61 -3.80 11.84 -1.27
C VAL A 61 -4.05 10.69 -0.29
N LYS A 62 -4.77 9.67 -0.72
CA LYS A 62 -5.01 8.46 0.06
C LYS A 62 -5.27 7.28 -0.87
N ALA A 63 -4.48 6.21 -0.72
CA ALA A 63 -4.76 4.92 -1.36
C ALA A 63 -5.96 4.21 -0.70
N PRO A 64 -6.60 3.27 -1.38
CA PRO A 64 -7.50 2.32 -0.75
C PRO A 64 -6.78 1.49 0.33
N ASP A 65 -7.56 0.88 1.23
CA ASP A 65 -6.99 0.00 2.25
C ASP A 65 -6.22 -1.16 1.60
N ASN A 66 -5.08 -1.50 2.18
CA ASN A 66 -4.13 -2.52 1.71
C ASN A 66 -3.38 -2.17 0.41
N TYR A 67 -3.36 -0.91 0.02
CA TYR A 67 -2.57 -0.42 -1.11
C TYR A 67 -1.59 0.65 -0.68
N GLN A 68 -0.49 0.77 -1.44
CA GLN A 68 0.47 1.85 -1.35
C GLN A 68 0.07 2.97 -2.31
N ALA A 69 -0.11 4.19 -1.81
CA ALA A 69 -0.38 5.35 -2.66
C ALA A 69 0.78 5.64 -3.62
N ASP A 70 0.47 5.98 -4.86
CA ASP A 70 1.43 6.58 -5.78
C ASP A 70 1.45 8.11 -5.56
N PRO A 71 2.52 8.67 -4.97
CA PRO A 71 2.59 10.10 -4.69
C PRO A 71 2.83 10.95 -5.93
N THR A 72 3.02 10.34 -7.11
CA THR A 72 3.38 11.05 -8.35
C THR A 72 2.16 11.76 -8.94
N PRO A 73 2.12 13.10 -8.98
CA PRO A 73 1.01 13.81 -9.58
C PRO A 73 1.04 13.67 -11.11
N GLN A 74 -0.15 13.67 -11.73
CA GLN A 74 -0.29 13.76 -13.18
C GLN A 74 -0.89 15.12 -13.56
N THR A 75 -0.36 15.71 -14.63
CA THR A 75 -0.86 16.97 -15.17
C THR A 75 -1.62 16.71 -16.47
N VAL A 76 -2.76 17.36 -16.63
CA VAL A 76 -3.59 17.24 -17.83
C VAL A 76 -4.04 18.62 -18.31
N VAL A 77 -4.08 18.81 -19.64
CA VAL A 77 -4.68 20.00 -20.29
C VAL A 77 -6.04 19.60 -20.80
N VAL A 78 -7.06 20.33 -20.38
CA VAL A 78 -8.45 20.17 -20.85
C VAL A 78 -8.79 21.34 -21.77
N ASN A 79 -9.22 21.06 -23.00
CA ASN A 79 -9.71 22.06 -23.93
C ASN A 79 -11.26 22.02 -23.99
N ALA A 80 -11.85 23.05 -24.57
CA ALA A 80 -13.31 23.09 -24.72
C ALA A 80 -13.81 21.92 -25.58
N GLY A 81 -14.74 21.12 -25.03
CA GLY A 81 -15.31 19.95 -25.69
C GLY A 81 -14.49 18.68 -25.62
N ASP A 82 -13.31 18.71 -24.97
CA ASP A 82 -12.45 17.53 -24.81
C ASP A 82 -12.96 16.58 -23.69
N THR A 83 -12.58 15.31 -23.86
CA THR A 83 -12.60 14.33 -22.76
C THR A 83 -11.18 13.81 -22.55
N GLN A 84 -10.64 13.99 -21.35
CA GLN A 84 -9.31 13.51 -20.99
C GLN A 84 -9.42 12.37 -19.96
N THR A 85 -8.52 11.41 -20.03
CA THR A 85 -8.48 10.27 -19.10
C THR A 85 -7.11 10.09 -18.51
N LEU A 86 -6.99 10.18 -17.19
CA LEU A 86 -5.80 9.83 -16.44
C LEU A 86 -5.94 8.45 -15.82
N ARG A 87 -4.85 7.67 -15.79
CA ARG A 87 -4.82 6.35 -15.17
C ARG A 87 -3.78 6.33 -14.07
N PHE A 88 -4.22 5.94 -12.89
CA PHE A 88 -3.36 5.77 -11.71
C PHE A 88 -3.40 4.31 -11.26
N TYR A 89 -2.25 3.83 -10.79
CA TYR A 89 -2.08 2.45 -10.33
C TYR A 89 -1.50 2.47 -8.92
N ASP A 90 -2.01 1.60 -8.03
CA ASP A 90 -1.42 1.36 -6.72
C ASP A 90 -0.88 -0.06 -6.64
N ASP A 91 0.22 -0.20 -5.93
CA ASP A 91 0.78 -1.49 -5.58
C ASP A 91 0.08 -2.05 -4.33
N PRO A 92 -0.40 -3.31 -4.37
CA PRO A 92 -0.93 -3.95 -3.18
C PRO A 92 0.17 -4.11 -2.12
N LEU A 93 -0.16 -3.83 -0.86
CA LEU A 93 0.75 -4.07 0.26
C LEU A 93 1.06 -5.56 0.40
N CYS A 94 2.28 -5.86 0.78
CA CYS A 94 2.79 -7.22 0.87
C CYS A 94 2.58 -7.84 2.26
N THR A 95 2.68 -9.17 2.30
CA THR A 95 2.74 -9.95 3.52
C THR A 95 4.03 -10.78 3.56
N LEU A 96 4.52 -11.03 4.78
CA LEU A 96 5.65 -11.92 5.03
C LEU A 96 5.22 -12.97 6.04
N THR A 97 5.33 -14.25 5.68
CA THR A 97 5.12 -15.35 6.63
C THR A 97 6.47 -15.84 7.15
N ILE A 98 6.63 -15.79 8.47
CA ILE A 98 7.79 -16.34 9.18
C ILE A 98 7.44 -17.74 9.65
N LEU A 99 8.29 -18.73 9.31
CA LEU A 99 8.14 -20.11 9.75
C LEU A 99 9.27 -20.46 10.72
N LYS A 100 8.92 -20.98 11.88
CA LYS A 100 9.88 -21.55 12.83
C LYS A 100 9.66 -23.05 12.96
N ARG A 101 10.72 -23.82 12.72
CA ARG A 101 10.69 -25.28 12.76
C ARG A 101 11.91 -25.84 13.51
N ASP A 102 11.74 -27.01 14.10
CA ASP A 102 12.84 -27.81 14.62
C ASP A 102 13.78 -28.20 13.47
N ALA A 103 15.09 -28.01 13.66
CA ALA A 103 16.07 -28.22 12.60
C ALA A 103 16.20 -29.68 12.14
N VAL A 104 15.90 -30.63 13.02
CA VAL A 104 16.05 -32.06 12.74
C VAL A 104 14.72 -32.66 12.32
N THR A 105 13.69 -32.48 13.12
CA THR A 105 12.39 -33.13 12.93
C THR A 105 11.46 -32.37 11.97
N GLN A 106 11.78 -31.11 11.63
CA GLN A 106 10.96 -30.20 10.84
C GLN A 106 9.56 -29.91 11.44
N LYS A 107 9.33 -30.30 12.69
CA LYS A 107 8.08 -30.01 13.39
C LYS A 107 7.94 -28.49 13.63
N PRO A 108 6.71 -27.95 13.53
CA PRO A 108 6.45 -26.55 13.79
C PRO A 108 6.74 -26.20 15.27
N LEU A 109 7.27 -25.00 15.49
CA LEU A 109 7.62 -24.52 16.82
C LEU A 109 6.81 -23.28 17.19
N LYS A 110 5.94 -23.43 18.18
CA LYS A 110 5.15 -22.34 18.78
C LYS A 110 6.01 -21.52 19.74
N GLY A 111 5.73 -20.21 19.83
CA GLY A 111 6.25 -19.33 20.87
C GLY A 111 7.63 -18.74 20.58
N ALA A 112 8.15 -18.87 19.38
CA ALA A 112 9.30 -18.08 18.93
C ALA A 112 8.86 -16.62 18.75
N GLU A 113 9.64 -15.68 19.30
CA GLU A 113 9.37 -14.24 19.15
C GLU A 113 10.35 -13.61 18.16
N PHE A 114 9.81 -12.80 17.26
CA PHE A 114 10.58 -12.08 16.23
C PHE A 114 10.31 -10.59 16.30
N THR A 115 11.33 -9.80 16.01
CA THR A 115 11.20 -8.38 15.69
C THR A 115 11.42 -8.19 14.19
N VAL A 116 10.56 -7.40 13.55
CA VAL A 116 10.71 -7.01 12.16
C VAL A 116 10.97 -5.51 12.11
N LYS A 117 12.01 -5.10 11.40
CA LYS A 117 12.40 -3.71 11.17
C LYS A 117 12.50 -3.44 9.68
N ASP A 118 12.30 -2.19 9.26
CA ASP A 118 12.59 -1.78 7.89
C ASP A 118 14.10 -1.52 7.68
N SER A 119 14.47 -1.13 6.45
CA SER A 119 15.86 -0.82 6.08
C SER A 119 16.46 0.38 6.82
N GLU A 120 15.63 1.26 7.39
CA GLU A 120 16.06 2.40 8.21
C GLU A 120 16.16 2.06 9.71
N GLY A 121 15.87 0.82 10.07
CA GLY A 121 15.91 0.33 11.45
C GLY A 121 14.65 0.66 12.26
N ARG A 122 13.60 1.23 11.65
CA ARG A 122 12.33 1.50 12.32
C ARG A 122 11.63 0.18 12.62
N ASN A 123 11.07 0.07 13.80
CA ASN A 123 10.38 -1.14 14.24
C ASN A 123 8.99 -1.23 13.59
N ILE A 124 8.77 -2.29 12.81
CA ILE A 124 7.45 -2.61 12.22
C ILE A 124 6.58 -3.32 13.27
N GLY A 125 7.16 -4.25 14.05
CA GLY A 125 6.43 -4.94 15.10
C GLY A 125 7.19 -6.10 15.73
N ARG A 126 6.52 -6.70 16.74
CA ARG A 126 6.92 -7.95 17.37
C ARG A 126 5.89 -9.01 17.09
N TYR A 127 6.33 -10.22 16.77
CA TYR A 127 5.50 -11.29 16.26
C TYR A 127 5.87 -12.60 16.94
N THR A 128 4.86 -13.41 17.26
CA THR A 128 5.06 -14.70 17.97
C THR A 128 4.45 -15.83 17.16
N THR A 129 5.20 -16.90 16.92
CA THR A 129 4.70 -18.05 16.15
C THR A 129 3.59 -18.80 16.87
N GLY A 130 2.56 -19.16 16.10
CA GLY A 130 1.44 -19.99 16.52
C GLY A 130 1.76 -21.48 16.65
N THR A 131 0.74 -22.30 16.90
CA THR A 131 0.87 -23.76 17.04
C THR A 131 1.36 -24.46 15.78
N ASP A 132 1.15 -23.86 14.62
CA ASP A 132 1.64 -24.29 13.30
C ASP A 132 3.08 -23.83 13.00
N GLY A 133 3.70 -23.13 13.95
CA GLY A 133 5.04 -22.57 13.82
C GLY A 133 5.12 -21.36 12.89
N THR A 134 3.99 -20.73 12.56
CA THR A 134 3.94 -19.58 11.66
C THR A 134 3.49 -18.30 12.35
N VAL A 135 3.88 -17.17 11.78
CA VAL A 135 3.30 -15.86 12.04
C VAL A 135 3.37 -15.01 10.77
N THR A 136 2.32 -14.24 10.50
CA THR A 136 2.23 -13.38 9.31
C THR A 136 2.37 -11.91 9.71
N VAL A 137 3.21 -11.21 8.97
CA VAL A 137 3.41 -9.76 9.03
C VAL A 137 2.74 -9.16 7.79
N SER A 138 1.75 -8.30 7.98
CA SER A 138 0.99 -7.66 6.89
C SER A 138 1.31 -6.17 6.77
N GLY A 139 0.88 -5.55 5.67
CA GLY A 139 1.02 -4.10 5.47
C GLY A 139 2.43 -3.67 5.11
N LEU A 140 3.22 -4.56 4.52
CA LEU A 140 4.59 -4.27 4.10
C LEU A 140 4.61 -3.60 2.72
N THR A 141 5.45 -2.56 2.60
CA THR A 141 5.64 -1.83 1.34
C THR A 141 6.24 -2.74 0.27
N PRO A 142 5.67 -2.81 -0.94
CA PRO A 142 6.25 -3.53 -2.06
C PRO A 142 7.68 -3.11 -2.35
N ASN A 143 8.52 -4.08 -2.68
CA ASN A 143 9.97 -3.93 -2.89
C ASN A 143 10.75 -3.41 -1.67
N GLY A 144 10.10 -3.29 -0.51
CA GLY A 144 10.74 -2.93 0.74
C GLY A 144 11.66 -4.04 1.26
N THR A 145 12.77 -3.63 1.89
CA THR A 145 13.69 -4.54 2.58
C THR A 145 13.40 -4.51 4.06
N TYR A 146 13.26 -5.69 4.65
CA TYR A 146 12.98 -5.87 6.07
C TYR A 146 13.99 -6.78 6.73
N VAL A 147 14.34 -6.46 7.98
CA VAL A 147 15.24 -7.25 8.83
C VAL A 147 14.40 -8.01 9.85
N VAL A 148 14.45 -9.33 9.78
CA VAL A 148 13.78 -10.25 10.73
C VAL A 148 14.80 -10.80 11.69
N SER A 149 14.59 -10.60 12.99
CA SER A 149 15.48 -11.10 14.05
C SER A 149 14.69 -11.89 15.07
N GLU A 150 15.13 -13.10 15.40
CA GLU A 150 14.56 -13.85 16.51
C GLU A 150 15.01 -13.18 17.83
N THR A 151 14.07 -12.81 18.68
CA THR A 151 14.34 -12.17 19.97
C THR A 151 14.23 -13.14 21.13
N LYS A 152 13.44 -14.22 20.94
CA LYS A 152 13.30 -15.31 21.92
C LYS A 152 13.01 -16.62 21.21
N ALA A 153 13.78 -17.66 21.54
CA ALA A 153 13.51 -19.00 21.06
C ALA A 153 12.36 -19.66 21.83
N PRO A 154 11.67 -20.65 21.24
CA PRO A 154 10.76 -21.51 21.97
C PRO A 154 11.45 -22.22 23.14
N THR A 155 10.68 -22.61 24.15
CA THR A 155 11.24 -23.36 25.31
C THR A 155 11.95 -24.64 24.87
N GLY A 156 13.19 -24.82 25.31
CA GLY A 156 14.03 -25.98 24.96
C GLY A 156 14.84 -25.80 23.68
N TYR A 157 14.81 -24.63 23.05
CA TYR A 157 15.55 -24.32 21.83
C TYR A 157 16.55 -23.18 22.03
N ILE A 158 17.60 -23.18 21.22
CA ILE A 158 18.58 -22.09 21.18
C ILE A 158 18.10 -21.04 20.15
N LYS A 159 18.22 -19.77 20.53
CA LYS A 159 17.88 -18.64 19.67
C LYS A 159 18.82 -18.57 18.45
N ASP A 160 18.25 -18.30 17.27
CA ASP A 160 19.02 -17.93 16.09
C ASP A 160 19.44 -16.45 16.20
N GLU A 161 20.73 -16.21 16.41
CA GLU A 161 21.28 -14.86 16.56
C GLU A 161 21.47 -14.14 15.20
N THR A 162 21.21 -14.83 14.08
CA THR A 162 21.48 -14.29 12.74
C THR A 162 20.26 -13.58 12.18
N PRO A 163 20.28 -12.23 12.04
CA PRO A 163 19.21 -11.51 11.37
C PRO A 163 19.09 -11.91 9.89
N LYS A 164 17.87 -11.90 9.38
CA LYS A 164 17.59 -12.21 7.97
C LYS A 164 17.04 -10.99 7.25
N ASN A 165 17.68 -10.61 6.14
CA ASN A 165 17.21 -9.56 5.25
C ASN A 165 16.28 -10.16 4.21
N ILE A 166 15.06 -9.61 4.11
CA ILE A 166 14.01 -10.08 3.21
C ILE A 166 13.53 -8.90 2.36
N VAL A 167 13.51 -9.07 1.05
CA VAL A 167 12.84 -8.16 0.14
C VAL A 167 11.46 -8.74 -0.16
N VAL A 168 10.39 -7.99 0.18
CA VAL A 168 9.02 -8.39 -0.13
C VAL A 168 8.61 -7.82 -1.48
N ARG A 169 7.81 -8.58 -2.24
CA ARG A 169 7.36 -8.16 -3.58
C ARG A 169 5.87 -8.39 -3.69
N SER A 170 5.17 -7.47 -4.38
CA SER A 170 3.81 -7.71 -4.84
C SER A 170 3.83 -8.86 -5.84
N GLY A 171 3.05 -9.88 -5.59
CA GLY A 171 2.97 -11.11 -6.39
C GLY A 171 2.14 -10.94 -7.65
#